data_6b6a368d70ef22c3aad313fd59796a9c
#
_entry.id   6b6a368d70ef22c3aad313fd59796a9c
#
_cell.length_a   1.000
_cell.length_b   1.000
_cell.length_c   1.000
_cell.angle_alpha   90.00
_cell.angle_beta   90.00
_cell.angle_gamma   90.00
#
_symmetry.space_group_name_H-M   'P 1'
#
loop_
_entity.id
_entity.type
_entity.pdbx_description
1 polymer ?
#
loop_
_entity_poly.entity_id
_entity_poly.type
_entity_poly.pdbx_seq_one_letter_code
_entity_poly.pdbx_strand_id
1 'polypeptide(L)'
;MIASNFPLFAAKGIFDLHGRIYAKSGWNLSSVPASARETGNGVNEDVALVTAVLQRDRKATAEFVNTYTDAVYSFIRRRLSPRHDLVDDLVQEVFIAAWENLNSFRGTSPLRAWLLGIARHKVEDYYRRLLQSAQPLDPAVAEEMPATDLDIEAIADRERTEQRAHQVLEELPEHYSVALRWRYWEKRSAREMAEATGRSEKAVERLLARAREQFRRRWLA
;
A
#
# COMPACT_ATOMS: atom_id res chain seq x y z
N MET A 1 2.78 -29.01 10.31
CA MET A 1 3.93 -29.54 9.52
C MET A 1 3.92 -28.91 8.11
N ILE A 2 4.03 -27.57 8.01
CA ILE A 2 4.01 -26.80 6.73
C ILE A 2 5.37 -26.14 6.46
N ALA A 3 6.23 -26.03 7.47
CA ALA A 3 7.48 -25.27 7.41
C ALA A 3 8.65 -25.94 6.64
N SER A 4 8.54 -27.20 6.24
CA SER A 4 9.68 -27.96 5.69
C SER A 4 9.88 -27.83 4.18
N ASN A 5 9.05 -27.06 3.45
CA ASN A 5 9.05 -27.04 2.00
C ASN A 5 9.37 -25.69 1.34
N PHE A 6 9.88 -24.70 2.09
CA PHE A 6 10.18 -23.38 1.54
C PHE A 6 11.63 -22.93 1.81
N PRO A 7 12.61 -23.43 1.06
CA PRO A 7 14.00 -23.03 1.27
C PRO A 7 14.29 -21.55 0.92
N LEU A 8 13.49 -20.91 0.05
CA LEU A 8 13.71 -19.51 -0.33
C LEU A 8 13.21 -18.51 0.73
N PHE A 9 12.15 -18.86 1.45
CA PHE A 9 11.56 -18.01 2.48
C PHE A 9 12.20 -18.23 3.87
N ALA A 10 12.68 -19.44 4.14
CA ALA A 10 13.42 -19.73 5.38
C ALA A 10 14.73 -18.94 5.49
N ALA A 11 15.37 -18.61 4.35
CA ALA A 11 16.60 -17.83 4.33
C ALA A 11 16.40 -16.33 4.63
N LYS A 12 15.16 -15.83 4.63
CA LYS A 12 14.81 -14.42 4.88
C LYS A 12 13.94 -14.19 6.13
N GLY A 13 13.81 -15.17 7.02
CA GLY A 13 13.17 -14.98 8.34
C GLY A 13 11.63 -14.82 8.33
N ILE A 14 10.94 -15.43 7.36
CA ILE A 14 9.47 -15.29 7.20
C ILE A 14 8.67 -16.10 8.22
N PHE A 15 9.30 -17.05 8.89
CA PHE A 15 8.69 -17.88 9.94
C PHE A 15 9.44 -17.72 11.25
N ASP A 16 8.70 -17.60 12.37
CA ASP A 16 9.29 -17.82 13.67
C ASP A 16 9.67 -19.30 13.81
N LEU A 17 10.49 -19.61 14.79
CA LEU A 17 10.95 -20.97 15.09
C LEU A 17 9.81 -21.96 15.41
N HIS A 18 8.55 -21.52 15.42
CA HIS A 18 7.35 -22.30 15.78
C HIS A 18 6.28 -22.34 14.67
N GLY A 19 6.55 -21.79 13.46
CA GLY A 19 5.65 -21.93 12.30
C GLY A 19 4.28 -21.23 12.45
N ARG A 20 4.15 -20.20 13.28
CA ARG A 20 2.88 -19.51 13.51
C ARG A 20 2.74 -18.32 12.58
N ILE A 21 1.69 -18.36 11.79
CA ILE A 21 1.24 -17.29 10.91
C ILE A 21 0.23 -16.42 11.68
N TYR A 22 0.42 -15.12 11.70
CA TYR A 22 -0.57 -14.21 12.27
C TYR A 22 -1.68 -13.93 11.27
N ALA A 23 -2.79 -14.67 11.37
CA ALA A 23 -4.03 -14.35 10.67
C ALA A 23 -4.82 -13.29 11.46
N LYS A 24 -5.17 -12.16 10.82
CA LYS A 24 -6.28 -11.29 11.24
C LYS A 24 -7.32 -11.20 10.14
N SER A 25 -8.53 -11.60 10.53
CA SER A 25 -9.77 -11.70 9.76
C SER A 25 -10.30 -10.35 9.25
N GLY A 26 -10.88 -10.33 8.04
CA GLY A 26 -11.75 -9.24 7.57
C GLY A 26 -11.49 -8.74 6.16
N TRP A 27 -11.24 -9.62 5.18
CA TRP A 27 -10.97 -9.20 3.78
C TRP A 27 -12.21 -9.33 2.91
N ASN A 28 -12.68 -8.19 2.35
CA ASN A 28 -13.67 -8.17 1.28
C ASN A 28 -12.99 -7.80 -0.04
N LEU A 29 -12.82 -8.79 -0.92
CA LEU A 29 -12.11 -8.68 -2.21
C LEU A 29 -12.95 -8.08 -3.35
N SER A 30 -14.16 -7.58 -3.08
CA SER A 30 -15.07 -7.09 -4.12
C SER A 30 -14.75 -5.73 -4.73
N SER A 31 -13.66 -5.06 -4.29
CA SER A 31 -13.31 -3.69 -4.71
C SER A 31 -12.19 -3.57 -5.76
N VAL A 32 -11.88 -4.64 -6.52
CA VAL A 32 -10.88 -4.56 -7.60
C VAL A 32 -11.54 -3.99 -8.87
N PRO A 33 -11.06 -2.86 -9.42
CA PRO A 33 -11.67 -2.26 -10.61
C PRO A 33 -11.49 -3.13 -11.85
N ALA A 34 -12.56 -3.20 -12.66
CA ALA A 34 -12.68 -4.07 -13.84
C ALA A 34 -11.83 -3.67 -15.07
N SER A 35 -10.91 -2.71 -14.95
CA SER A 35 -10.17 -2.15 -16.09
C SER A 35 -8.91 -2.92 -16.52
N ALA A 36 -8.66 -4.11 -15.99
CA ALA A 36 -7.51 -4.94 -16.38
C ALA A 36 -7.92 -6.21 -17.16
N ARG A 37 -8.83 -6.07 -18.13
CA ARG A 37 -9.21 -7.19 -19.01
C ARG A 37 -8.23 -7.25 -20.19
N GLU A 38 -7.16 -8.00 -20.03
CA GLU A 38 -6.36 -8.48 -21.16
C GLU A 38 -6.58 -9.99 -21.32
N THR A 39 -7.14 -10.33 -22.48
CA THR A 39 -7.25 -11.63 -23.18
C THR A 39 -7.54 -12.91 -22.39
N GLY A 40 -8.64 -13.59 -22.77
CA GLY A 40 -9.15 -14.82 -22.14
C GLY A 40 -8.20 -16.03 -22.02
N ASN A 41 -7.00 -16.00 -22.62
CA ASN A 41 -5.99 -17.05 -22.50
C ASN A 41 -5.21 -16.94 -21.18
N GLY A 42 -4.83 -15.72 -20.78
CA GLY A 42 -4.04 -15.50 -19.55
C GLY A 42 -4.77 -15.88 -18.26
N VAL A 43 -6.10 -15.74 -18.22
CA VAL A 43 -6.88 -16.09 -17.02
C VAL A 43 -6.95 -17.60 -16.81
N ASN A 44 -7.00 -18.40 -17.88
CA ASN A 44 -6.97 -19.86 -17.79
C ASN A 44 -5.60 -20.37 -17.30
N GLU A 45 -4.52 -19.74 -17.75
CA GLU A 45 -3.16 -20.04 -17.29
C GLU A 45 -2.99 -19.68 -15.80
N ASP A 46 -3.52 -18.52 -15.38
CA ASP A 46 -3.54 -18.11 -13.98
C ASP A 46 -4.29 -19.11 -13.08
N VAL A 47 -5.45 -19.60 -13.51
CA VAL A 47 -6.23 -20.60 -12.78
C VAL A 47 -5.49 -21.93 -12.70
N ALA A 48 -4.84 -22.36 -13.77
CA ALA A 48 -4.03 -23.58 -13.79
C ALA A 48 -2.84 -23.46 -12.84
N LEU A 49 -2.12 -22.33 -12.86
CA LEU A 49 -1.01 -22.05 -11.95
C LEU A 49 -1.49 -22.07 -10.49
N VAL A 50 -2.58 -21.38 -10.17
CA VAL A 50 -3.16 -21.35 -8.82
C VAL A 50 -3.54 -22.74 -8.35
N THR A 51 -4.16 -23.56 -9.22
CA THR A 51 -4.55 -24.93 -8.92
C THR A 51 -3.32 -25.79 -8.57
N ALA A 52 -2.25 -25.70 -9.36
CA ALA A 52 -1.01 -26.43 -9.11
C ALA A 52 -0.34 -25.97 -7.79
N VAL A 53 -0.36 -24.66 -7.50
CA VAL A 53 0.13 -24.12 -6.22
C VAL A 53 -0.65 -24.68 -5.04
N LEU A 54 -1.98 -24.75 -5.12
CA LEU A 54 -2.85 -25.31 -4.09
C LEU A 54 -2.60 -26.80 -3.89
N GLN A 55 -2.21 -27.52 -4.95
CA GLN A 55 -1.77 -28.93 -4.89
C GLN A 55 -0.34 -29.10 -4.35
N ARG A 56 0.31 -28.01 -3.93
CA ARG A 56 1.67 -27.99 -3.37
C ARG A 56 2.77 -28.37 -4.37
N ASP A 57 2.54 -28.11 -5.66
CA ASP A 57 3.59 -28.26 -6.67
C ASP A 57 4.68 -27.20 -6.42
N ARG A 58 5.91 -27.67 -6.23
CA ARG A 58 7.07 -26.80 -5.93
C ARG A 58 7.46 -25.93 -7.13
N LYS A 59 7.32 -26.44 -8.36
CA LYS A 59 7.66 -25.68 -9.57
C LYS A 59 6.64 -24.57 -9.78
N ALA A 60 5.35 -24.89 -9.70
CA ALA A 60 4.28 -23.91 -9.79
C ALA A 60 4.39 -22.84 -8.69
N THR A 61 4.76 -23.22 -7.48
CA THR A 61 5.02 -22.30 -6.37
C THR A 61 6.17 -21.34 -6.67
N ALA A 62 7.29 -21.85 -7.16
CA ALA A 62 8.44 -21.02 -7.53
C ALA A 62 8.11 -20.09 -8.70
N GLU A 63 7.39 -20.61 -9.71
CA GLU A 63 6.90 -19.83 -10.84
C GLU A 63 5.99 -18.70 -10.41
N PHE A 64 5.00 -18.98 -9.54
CA PHE A 64 4.11 -17.96 -8.97
C PHE A 64 4.88 -16.82 -8.31
N VAL A 65 5.82 -17.14 -7.42
CA VAL A 65 6.61 -16.12 -6.73
C VAL A 65 7.49 -15.34 -7.72
N ASN A 66 8.24 -16.04 -8.56
CA ASN A 66 9.17 -15.38 -9.50
C ASN A 66 8.46 -14.47 -10.51
N THR A 67 7.29 -14.90 -11.01
CA THR A 67 6.53 -14.13 -12.01
C THR A 67 5.97 -12.84 -11.44
N TYR A 68 5.55 -12.83 -10.17
CA TYR A 68 4.81 -11.70 -9.62
C TYR A 68 5.60 -10.81 -8.65
N THR A 69 6.77 -11.27 -8.16
CA THR A 69 7.58 -10.49 -7.19
C THR A 69 7.91 -9.10 -7.69
N ASP A 70 8.41 -8.95 -8.92
CA ASP A 70 8.82 -7.64 -9.45
C ASP A 70 7.63 -6.67 -9.57
N ALA A 71 6.46 -7.18 -9.95
CA ALA A 71 5.26 -6.36 -10.04
C ALA A 71 4.78 -5.87 -8.68
N VAL A 72 4.77 -6.76 -7.67
CA VAL A 72 4.40 -6.43 -6.29
C VAL A 72 5.41 -5.47 -5.67
N TYR A 73 6.71 -5.77 -5.82
CA TYR A 73 7.80 -4.93 -5.32
C TYR A 73 7.73 -3.50 -5.89
N SER A 74 7.63 -3.37 -7.22
CA SER A 74 7.55 -2.07 -7.88
C SER A 74 6.30 -1.29 -7.48
N PHE A 75 5.18 -1.98 -7.27
CA PHE A 75 3.94 -1.36 -6.81
C PHE A 75 4.07 -0.80 -5.40
N ILE A 76 4.63 -1.58 -4.47
CA ILE A 76 4.83 -1.19 -3.07
C ILE A 76 5.86 -0.07 -2.98
N ARG A 77 7.02 -0.22 -3.63
CA ARG A 77 8.10 0.77 -3.61
C ARG A 77 7.64 2.17 -4.00
N ARG A 78 6.85 2.27 -5.08
CA ARG A 78 6.31 3.58 -5.52
C ARG A 78 5.36 4.21 -4.52
N ARG A 79 4.67 3.39 -3.71
CA ARG A 79 3.71 3.90 -2.72
C ARG A 79 4.33 4.19 -1.36
N LEU A 80 5.34 3.43 -0.96
CA LEU A 80 6.01 3.58 0.34
C LEU A 80 7.12 4.64 0.36
N SER A 81 7.46 5.29 -0.76
CA SER A 81 8.47 6.36 -0.72
C SER A 81 8.13 7.38 0.39
N PRO A 82 9.10 7.77 1.24
CA PRO A 82 10.52 7.43 1.19
C PRO A 82 10.92 6.11 1.91
N ARG A 83 9.98 5.40 2.52
CA ARG A 83 10.20 4.23 3.38
C ARG A 83 10.53 2.96 2.57
N HIS A 84 11.66 3.02 1.83
CA HIS A 84 12.13 1.87 1.05
C HIS A 84 12.61 0.71 1.91
N ASP A 85 12.97 0.98 3.17
CA ASP A 85 13.34 0.00 4.18
C ASP A 85 12.23 -1.01 4.52
N LEU A 86 10.97 -0.64 4.32
CA LEU A 86 9.81 -1.49 4.61
C LEU A 86 9.28 -2.26 3.39
N VAL A 87 9.85 -2.05 2.20
CA VAL A 87 9.31 -2.64 0.97
C VAL A 87 9.41 -4.15 1.00
N ASP A 88 10.54 -4.71 1.39
CA ASP A 88 10.76 -6.16 1.44
C ASP A 88 9.78 -6.84 2.41
N ASP A 89 9.57 -6.25 3.59
CA ASP A 89 8.66 -6.78 4.60
C ASP A 89 7.21 -6.77 4.08
N LEU A 90 6.77 -5.68 3.44
CA LEU A 90 5.43 -5.62 2.88
C LEU A 90 5.24 -6.56 1.69
N VAL A 91 6.26 -6.76 0.86
CA VAL A 91 6.23 -7.77 -0.22
C VAL A 91 6.01 -9.16 0.37
N GLN A 92 6.72 -9.50 1.44
CA GLN A 92 6.55 -10.77 2.14
C GLN A 92 5.13 -10.91 2.70
N GLU A 93 4.63 -9.86 3.37
CA GLU A 93 3.26 -9.86 3.89
C GLU A 93 2.20 -10.04 2.80
N VAL A 94 2.42 -9.49 1.59
CA VAL A 94 1.53 -9.68 0.44
C VAL A 94 1.50 -11.12 0.00
N PHE A 95 2.67 -11.78 -0.15
CA PHE A 95 2.72 -13.18 -0.56
C PHE A 95 2.15 -14.12 0.50
N ILE A 96 2.35 -13.84 1.79
CA ILE A 96 1.72 -14.61 2.87
C ILE A 96 0.20 -14.48 2.78
N ALA A 97 -0.32 -13.25 2.67
CA ALA A 97 -1.76 -13.02 2.56
C ALA A 97 -2.34 -13.61 1.27
N ALA A 98 -1.61 -13.53 0.15
CA ALA A 98 -2.00 -14.19 -1.09
C ALA A 98 -2.10 -15.71 -0.90
N TRP A 99 -1.14 -16.32 -0.23
CA TRP A 99 -1.13 -17.76 0.04
C TRP A 99 -2.31 -18.22 0.88
N GLU A 100 -2.61 -17.49 1.95
CA GLU A 100 -3.76 -17.76 2.83
C GLU A 100 -5.10 -17.68 2.10
N ASN A 101 -5.17 -16.81 1.09
CA ASN A 101 -6.41 -16.52 0.36
C ASN A 101 -6.42 -17.06 -1.07
N LEU A 102 -5.43 -17.84 -1.50
CA LEU A 102 -5.28 -18.32 -2.88
C LEU A 102 -6.47 -19.19 -3.33
N ASN A 103 -7.08 -19.91 -2.40
CA ASN A 103 -8.30 -20.71 -2.64
C ASN A 103 -9.53 -19.82 -2.97
N SER A 104 -9.49 -18.53 -2.69
CA SER A 104 -10.56 -17.58 -3.02
C SER A 104 -10.41 -16.97 -4.42
N PHE A 105 -9.29 -17.18 -5.09
CA PHE A 105 -9.10 -16.70 -6.46
C PHE A 105 -10.05 -17.42 -7.42
N ARG A 106 -10.89 -16.66 -8.12
CA ARG A 106 -11.96 -17.17 -9.00
C ARG A 106 -11.64 -17.07 -10.48
N GLY A 107 -10.48 -16.50 -10.86
CA GLY A 107 -10.18 -16.25 -12.27
C GLY A 107 -11.07 -15.18 -12.92
N THR A 108 -11.75 -14.34 -12.15
CA THR A 108 -12.59 -13.24 -12.67
C THR A 108 -11.77 -12.03 -13.09
N SER A 109 -10.50 -12.00 -12.73
CA SER A 109 -9.50 -11.00 -13.10
C SER A 109 -8.14 -11.67 -13.23
N PRO A 110 -7.16 -11.04 -13.93
CA PRO A 110 -5.78 -11.53 -13.95
C PRO A 110 -5.22 -11.68 -12.54
N LEU A 111 -4.45 -12.75 -12.31
CA LEU A 111 -3.83 -13.04 -11.01
C LEU A 111 -2.93 -11.90 -10.54
N ARG A 112 -2.25 -11.23 -11.48
CA ARG A 112 -1.48 -10.01 -11.20
C ARG A 112 -2.34 -8.90 -10.57
N ALA A 113 -3.53 -8.64 -11.12
CA ALA A 113 -4.43 -7.60 -10.60
C ALA A 113 -4.94 -7.96 -9.20
N TRP A 114 -5.25 -9.23 -8.95
CA TRP A 114 -5.67 -9.73 -7.66
C TRP A 114 -4.56 -9.57 -6.60
N LEU A 115 -3.31 -9.92 -6.94
CA LEU A 115 -2.15 -9.72 -6.06
C LEU A 115 -1.87 -8.24 -5.77
N LEU A 116 -1.98 -7.37 -6.78
CA LEU A 116 -1.82 -5.92 -6.57
C LEU A 116 -2.95 -5.33 -5.72
N GLY A 117 -4.15 -5.93 -5.74
CA GLY A 117 -5.22 -5.62 -4.79
C GLY A 117 -4.81 -5.90 -3.34
N ILE A 118 -4.21 -7.07 -3.08
CA ILE A 118 -3.67 -7.42 -1.76
C ILE A 118 -2.56 -6.45 -1.35
N ALA A 119 -1.64 -6.14 -2.27
CA ALA A 119 -0.54 -5.21 -2.01
C ALA A 119 -1.06 -3.80 -1.65
N ARG A 120 -2.10 -3.33 -2.36
CA ARG A 120 -2.76 -2.06 -2.04
C ARG A 120 -3.30 -2.05 -0.61
N HIS A 121 -4.03 -3.08 -0.21
CA HIS A 121 -4.57 -3.17 1.15
C HIS A 121 -3.47 -3.18 2.22
N LYS A 122 -2.36 -3.90 1.99
CA LYS A 122 -1.23 -3.91 2.93
C LYS A 122 -0.59 -2.54 3.10
N VAL A 123 -0.40 -1.80 2.02
CA VAL A 123 0.09 -0.41 2.07
C VAL A 123 -0.91 0.50 2.78
N GLU A 124 -2.22 0.35 2.51
CA GLU A 124 -3.27 1.14 3.18
C GLU A 124 -3.33 0.85 4.69
N ASP A 125 -3.18 -0.41 5.09
CA ASP A 125 -3.14 -0.80 6.50
C ASP A 125 -1.92 -0.24 7.23
N TYR A 126 -0.76 -0.21 6.56
CA TYR A 126 0.43 0.44 7.08
C TYR A 126 0.18 1.94 7.32
N TYR A 127 -0.34 2.65 6.33
CA TYR A 127 -0.61 4.08 6.44
C TYR A 127 -1.72 4.40 7.43
N ARG A 128 -2.74 3.55 7.53
CA ARG A 128 -3.78 3.69 8.55
C ARG A 128 -3.17 3.65 9.95
N ARG A 129 -2.32 2.66 10.24
CA ARG A 129 -1.63 2.54 11.53
C ARG A 129 -0.75 3.76 11.81
N LEU A 130 0.02 4.20 10.82
CA LEU A 130 0.88 5.39 10.92
C LEU A 130 0.06 6.64 11.27
N LEU A 131 -1.02 6.88 10.55
CA LEU A 131 -1.87 8.05 10.79
C LEU A 131 -2.66 7.95 12.11
N GLN A 132 -2.99 6.75 12.57
CA GLN A 132 -3.60 6.53 13.88
C GLN A 132 -2.62 6.79 15.03
N SER A 133 -1.36 6.39 14.89
CA SER A 133 -0.33 6.57 15.92
C SER A 133 0.23 8.00 15.97
N ALA A 134 0.06 8.79 14.91
CA ALA A 134 0.46 10.20 14.92
C ALA A 134 -0.30 10.93 16.04
N GLN A 135 0.44 11.49 17.01
CA GLN A 135 -0.13 12.10 18.21
C GLN A 135 -1.23 13.12 17.88
N PRO A 136 -2.29 13.21 18.69
CA PRO A 136 -3.22 14.33 18.63
C PRO A 136 -2.40 15.60 18.88
N LEU A 137 -2.34 16.45 17.87
CA LEU A 137 -1.57 17.67 17.94
C LEU A 137 -2.29 18.65 18.87
N ASP A 138 -1.52 19.29 19.77
CA ASP A 138 -2.00 20.25 20.74
C ASP A 138 -3.00 21.25 20.13
N PRO A 139 -4.20 21.40 20.68
CA PRO A 139 -5.22 22.32 20.15
C PRO A 139 -4.75 23.77 20.03
N ALA A 140 -3.82 24.18 20.89
CA ALA A 140 -3.35 25.57 20.96
C ALA A 140 -2.57 26.06 19.73
N VAL A 141 -2.04 25.13 18.89
CA VAL A 141 -1.24 25.50 17.69
C VAL A 141 -2.09 25.53 16.41
N ALA A 142 -3.39 25.25 16.50
CA ALA A 142 -4.26 25.05 15.35
C ALA A 142 -5.03 26.31 14.89
N GLU A 143 -4.93 27.42 15.61
CA GLU A 143 -5.89 28.53 15.45
C GLU A 143 -5.48 29.62 14.45
N GLU A 144 -4.22 29.69 14.01
CA GLU A 144 -3.78 30.78 13.11
C GLU A 144 -2.95 30.27 11.93
N MET A 145 -3.59 29.63 10.97
CA MET A 145 -2.90 29.40 9.70
C MET A 145 -3.74 29.92 8.54
N PRO A 146 -3.34 31.03 7.92
CA PRO A 146 -4.01 31.55 6.74
C PRO A 146 -3.98 30.51 5.63
N ALA A 147 -5.09 30.37 4.93
CA ALA A 147 -5.16 29.66 3.67
C ALA A 147 -4.15 30.30 2.72
N THR A 148 -3.09 29.60 2.41
CA THR A 148 -2.04 30.14 1.55
C THR A 148 -2.15 29.52 0.17
N ASP A 149 -2.07 30.39 -0.84
CA ASP A 149 -2.26 30.15 -2.27
C ASP A 149 -1.23 29.22 -2.97
N LEU A 150 -0.64 28.27 -2.26
CA LEU A 150 0.11 27.23 -2.94
C LEU A 150 -0.88 26.17 -3.44
N ASP A 151 -1.15 26.19 -4.72
CA ASP A 151 -2.02 25.23 -5.38
C ASP A 151 -1.30 23.86 -5.51
N ILE A 152 -1.36 23.08 -4.41
CA ILE A 152 -0.76 21.74 -4.37
C ILE A 152 -1.44 20.81 -5.40
N GLU A 153 -2.71 21.08 -5.74
CA GLU A 153 -3.40 20.35 -6.80
C GLU A 153 -2.76 20.57 -8.16
N ALA A 154 -2.48 21.85 -8.51
CA ALA A 154 -1.78 22.19 -9.75
C ALA A 154 -0.34 21.67 -9.79
N ILE A 155 0.32 21.55 -8.63
CA ILE A 155 1.64 20.96 -8.51
C ILE A 155 1.59 19.45 -8.79
N ALA A 156 0.59 18.76 -8.25
CA ALA A 156 0.41 17.31 -8.43
C ALA A 156 0.10 16.92 -9.89
N ASP A 157 -0.45 17.84 -10.67
CA ASP A 157 -0.90 17.59 -12.06
C ASP A 157 0.16 17.93 -13.14
N ARG A 158 1.35 18.45 -12.79
CA ARG A 158 2.39 18.86 -13.75
C ARG A 158 3.66 18.01 -13.66
N GLU A 159 4.01 17.33 -14.75
CA GLU A 159 5.10 16.34 -14.82
C GLU A 159 6.50 16.86 -14.41
N ARG A 160 6.86 18.12 -14.73
CA ARG A 160 8.15 18.72 -14.31
C ARG A 160 8.19 19.12 -12.83
N THR A 161 7.04 19.39 -12.27
CA THR A 161 6.86 19.80 -10.88
C THR A 161 6.70 18.58 -9.96
N GLU A 162 6.31 17.46 -10.54
CA GLU A 162 6.06 16.21 -9.84
C GLU A 162 7.32 15.66 -9.16
N GLN A 163 8.46 15.66 -9.87
CA GLN A 163 9.73 15.19 -9.29
C GLN A 163 10.16 16.03 -8.08
N ARG A 164 10.06 17.36 -8.16
CA ARG A 164 10.35 18.23 -7.02
C ARG A 164 9.34 18.04 -5.91
N ALA A 165 8.06 17.88 -6.22
CA ALA A 165 7.03 17.60 -5.23
C ALA A 165 7.30 16.28 -4.48
N HIS A 166 7.74 15.24 -5.19
CA HIS A 166 8.15 13.98 -4.57
C HIS A 166 9.36 14.16 -3.65
N GLN A 167 10.38 14.91 -4.06
CA GLN A 167 11.53 15.22 -3.22
C GLN A 167 11.12 15.94 -1.93
N VAL A 168 10.30 16.97 -2.04
CA VAL A 168 9.80 17.70 -0.87
C VAL A 168 8.95 16.82 0.04
N LEU A 169 8.13 15.92 -0.53
CA LEU A 169 7.36 14.94 0.25
C LEU A 169 8.26 13.96 1.01
N GLU A 170 9.42 13.61 0.45
CA GLU A 170 10.40 12.72 1.10
C GLU A 170 11.10 13.38 2.30
N GLU A 171 11.23 14.70 2.29
CA GLU A 171 11.80 15.48 3.40
C GLU A 171 10.80 15.73 4.55
N LEU A 172 9.51 15.50 4.31
CA LEU A 172 8.48 15.68 5.34
C LEU A 172 8.48 14.52 6.35
N PRO A 173 8.05 14.79 7.61
CA PRO A 173 7.63 13.72 8.49
C PRO A 173 6.62 12.80 7.81
N GLU A 174 6.80 11.50 7.94
CA GLU A 174 6.08 10.50 7.14
C GLU A 174 4.55 10.65 7.19
N HIS A 175 3.97 10.93 8.37
CA HIS A 175 2.53 11.14 8.52
C HIS A 175 2.00 12.36 7.74
N TYR A 176 2.82 13.40 7.53
CA TYR A 176 2.44 14.53 6.68
C TYR A 176 2.55 14.17 5.19
N SER A 177 3.62 13.50 4.80
CA SER A 177 3.80 13.01 3.43
C SER A 177 2.64 12.12 3.00
N VAL A 178 2.27 11.15 3.84
CA VAL A 178 1.14 10.24 3.60
C VAL A 178 -0.19 10.98 3.51
N ALA A 179 -0.46 11.92 4.44
CA ALA A 179 -1.69 12.70 4.41
C ALA A 179 -1.85 13.51 3.12
N LEU A 180 -0.76 14.14 2.64
CA LEU A 180 -0.78 14.87 1.38
C LEU A 180 -0.96 13.94 0.18
N ARG A 181 -0.26 12.81 0.14
CA ARG A 181 -0.43 11.80 -0.92
C ARG A 181 -1.87 11.30 -1.02
N TRP A 182 -2.48 10.96 0.10
CA TRP A 182 -3.87 10.52 0.13
C TRP A 182 -4.81 11.60 -0.38
N ARG A 183 -4.60 12.87 0.01
CA ARG A 183 -5.46 13.98 -0.39
C ARG A 183 -5.30 14.34 -1.86
N TYR A 184 -4.05 14.52 -2.33
CA TYR A 184 -3.78 15.15 -3.63
C TYR A 184 -3.50 14.14 -4.76
N TRP A 185 -2.84 13.02 -4.49
CA TRP A 185 -2.54 11.99 -5.50
C TRP A 185 -3.59 10.89 -5.56
N GLU A 186 -4.11 10.46 -4.41
CA GLU A 186 -5.19 9.46 -4.37
C GLU A 186 -6.59 10.11 -4.37
N LYS A 187 -6.66 11.46 -4.34
CA LYS A 187 -7.89 12.26 -4.39
C LYS A 187 -8.91 11.90 -3.30
N ARG A 188 -8.47 11.44 -2.13
CA ARG A 188 -9.34 11.10 -1.00
C ARG A 188 -9.90 12.37 -0.35
N SER A 189 -11.17 12.36 -0.02
CA SER A 189 -11.78 13.40 0.81
C SER A 189 -11.33 13.31 2.27
N ALA A 190 -11.46 14.40 3.03
CA ALA A 190 -11.16 14.39 4.46
C ALA A 190 -12.04 13.37 5.22
N ARG A 191 -13.27 13.19 4.78
CA ARG A 191 -14.20 12.19 5.32
C ARG A 191 -13.71 10.77 5.11
N GLU A 192 -13.31 10.40 3.88
CA GLU A 192 -12.76 9.06 3.58
C GLU A 192 -11.47 8.79 4.35
N MET A 193 -10.63 9.80 4.53
CA MET A 193 -9.42 9.70 5.35
C MET A 193 -9.77 9.50 6.83
N ALA A 194 -10.79 10.19 7.34
CA ALA A 194 -11.29 10.06 8.71
C ALA A 194 -11.83 8.65 8.96
N GLU A 195 -12.68 8.15 8.07
CA GLU A 195 -13.21 6.78 8.11
C GLU A 195 -12.08 5.73 8.08
N ALA A 196 -11.12 5.90 7.17
CA ALA A 196 -9.99 4.98 7.04
C ALA A 196 -9.07 4.96 8.27
N THR A 197 -8.91 6.09 8.95
CA THR A 197 -7.98 6.23 10.09
C THR A 197 -8.64 6.13 11.47
N GLY A 198 -9.97 6.10 11.54
CA GLY A 198 -10.71 6.15 12.80
C GLY A 198 -10.60 7.50 13.52
N ARG A 199 -10.23 8.58 12.80
CA ARG A 199 -10.13 9.96 13.32
C ARG A 199 -11.40 10.74 13.02
N SER A 200 -11.58 11.87 13.70
CA SER A 200 -12.60 12.84 13.28
C SER A 200 -12.16 13.60 12.02
N GLU A 201 -13.11 13.99 11.19
CA GLU A 201 -12.84 14.79 9.97
C GLU A 201 -12.08 16.08 10.31
N LYS A 202 -12.47 16.76 11.39
CA LYS A 202 -11.77 17.94 11.91
C LYS A 202 -10.30 17.65 12.26
N ALA A 203 -9.98 16.47 12.79
CA ALA A 203 -8.60 16.07 13.09
C ALA A 203 -7.79 15.84 11.81
N VAL A 204 -8.41 15.27 10.78
CA VAL A 204 -7.79 15.09 9.45
C VAL A 204 -7.53 16.44 8.77
N GLU A 205 -8.49 17.37 8.82
CA GLU A 205 -8.32 18.71 8.27
C GLU A 205 -7.17 19.46 8.91
N ARG A 206 -7.04 19.37 10.24
CA ARG A 206 -5.90 19.96 10.97
C ARG A 206 -4.57 19.32 10.55
N LEU A 207 -4.54 17.99 10.39
CA LEU A 207 -3.37 17.27 9.91
C LEU A 207 -2.97 17.76 8.51
N LEU A 208 -3.94 17.88 7.59
CA LEU A 208 -3.73 18.37 6.23
C LEU A 208 -3.26 19.82 6.21
N ALA A 209 -3.82 20.70 7.05
CA ALA A 209 -3.40 22.08 7.15
C ALA A 209 -1.92 22.21 7.52
N ARG A 210 -1.47 21.45 8.53
CA ARG A 210 -0.06 21.42 8.94
C ARG A 210 0.85 20.77 7.91
N ALA A 211 0.40 19.69 7.30
CA ALA A 211 1.15 19.03 6.24
C ALA A 211 1.39 20.00 5.06
N ARG A 212 0.38 20.77 4.65
CA ARG A 212 0.49 21.81 3.61
C ARG A 212 1.50 22.89 3.99
N GLU A 213 1.45 23.37 5.22
CA GLU A 213 2.40 24.39 5.68
C GLU A 213 3.84 23.87 5.70
N GLN A 214 4.06 22.65 6.18
CA GLN A 214 5.38 22.05 6.16
C GLN A 214 5.89 21.79 4.74
N PHE A 215 5.00 21.41 3.82
CA PHE A 215 5.30 21.26 2.40
C PHE A 215 5.67 22.62 1.78
N ARG A 216 4.87 23.67 2.01
CA ARG A 216 5.11 25.01 1.51
C ARG A 216 6.47 25.57 1.93
N ARG A 217 6.82 25.42 3.21
CA ARG A 217 8.13 25.91 3.72
C ARG A 217 9.29 25.30 2.97
N ARG A 218 9.23 23.99 2.68
CA ARG A 218 10.29 23.28 1.94
C ARG A 218 10.27 23.54 0.45
N TRP A 219 9.07 23.77 -0.09
CA TRP A 219 8.90 24.09 -1.50
C TRP A 219 9.52 25.43 -1.88
N LEU A 220 9.45 26.40 -0.98
CA LEU A 220 9.94 27.77 -1.18
C LEU A 220 11.41 27.97 -0.73
N ALA A 221 11.98 27.00 -0.02
CA ALA A 221 13.39 27.02 0.38
C ALA A 221 14.29 26.59 -0.78
#